data_7dabdd2893b97d1da16d1b141764fc4f
#
_entry.id   7dabdd2893b97d1da16d1b141764fc4f
#
_cell.length_a   1.000
_cell.length_b   1.000
_cell.length_c   1.000
_cell.angle_alpha   90.00
_cell.angle_beta   90.00
_cell.angle_gamma   90.00
#
_symmetry.space_group_name_H-M   'P 1'
#
loop_
_entity.id
_entity.type
_entity.pdbx_description
1 polymer ?
#
loop_
_entity_poly.entity_id
_entity_poly.type
_entity_poly.pdbx_seq_one_letter_code
_entity_poly.pdbx_strand_id
1 'polypeptide(L)' 'AKVTSHVQRVQDDWVLNTVMIEECDVPFKYKRKKQYKNLKGQRVNLTYYPGTESVAGMELEIMKVVRIKIA' A
#
# COMPACT_ATOMS: atom_id res chain seq x y z
N ALA A 1 4.82 -12.05 1.82
CA ALA A 1 5.61 -10.92 2.34
C ALA A 1 5.08 -10.47 3.69
N LYS A 2 5.95 -10.04 4.56
CA LYS A 2 5.58 -9.52 5.87
C LYS A 2 5.45 -8.00 5.81
N VAL A 3 4.33 -7.47 6.31
CA VAL A 3 4.08 -6.03 6.35
C VAL A 3 4.83 -5.43 7.54
N THR A 4 5.70 -4.46 7.27
CA THR A 4 6.46 -3.75 8.30
C THR A 4 5.81 -2.44 8.71
N SER A 5 4.98 -1.86 7.82
CA SER A 5 4.26 -0.62 8.08
C SER A 5 2.98 -0.58 7.26
N HIS A 6 1.92 -0.06 7.84
CA HIS A 6 0.65 0.13 7.15
C HIS A 6 0.05 1.45 7.61
N VAL A 7 0.06 2.44 6.74
CA VAL A 7 -0.51 3.76 6.98
C VAL A 7 -1.83 3.87 6.25
N GLN A 8 -2.86 4.29 6.96
CA GLN A 8 -4.20 4.49 6.41
C GLN A 8 -4.57 5.96 6.56
N ARG A 9 -5.01 6.56 5.46
CA ARG A 9 -5.41 7.96 5.43
C ARG A 9 -6.77 8.08 4.74
N VAL A 10 -7.69 8.76 5.38
CA VAL A 10 -9.01 9.05 4.77
C VAL A 10 -8.90 10.32 3.94
N GLN A 11 -9.32 10.22 2.68
CA GLN A 11 -9.38 11.36 1.78
C GLN A 11 -10.65 11.24 0.94
N ASP A 12 -11.55 12.21 1.08
CA ASP A 12 -12.89 12.18 0.48
C ASP A 12 -13.62 10.91 0.96
N ASP A 13 -14.14 10.10 0.06
CA ASP A 13 -14.83 8.85 0.41
C ASP A 13 -13.91 7.63 0.37
N TRP A 14 -12.60 7.84 0.27
CA TRP A 14 -11.63 6.77 0.10
C TRP A 14 -10.70 6.66 1.29
N VAL A 15 -10.31 5.44 1.60
CA VAL A 15 -9.21 5.16 2.52
C VAL A 15 -7.99 4.82 1.68
N LEU A 16 -6.98 5.67 1.75
CA LEU A 16 -5.73 5.48 1.04
C LEU A 16 -4.79 4.67 1.91
N ASN A 17 -4.29 3.57 1.37
CA ASN A 17 -3.43 2.65 2.09
C ASN A 17 -2.03 2.66 1.51
N THR A 18 -1.03 2.79 2.38
CA THR A 18 0.37 2.66 2.02
C THR A 18 0.98 1.56 2.89
N VAL A 19 1.46 0.52 2.23
CA VAL A 19 2.03 -0.65 2.90
C VAL A 19 3.51 -0.78 2.54
N MET A 20 4.35 -0.97 3.55
CA MET A 20 5.75 -1.32 3.37
C MET A 20 5.93 -2.78 3.74
N ILE A 21 6.75 -3.50 3.01
CA ILE A 21 7.06 -4.90 3.28
C ILE A 21 8.55 -5.09 3.54
N GLU A 22 8.89 -6.21 4.16
CA GLU A 22 10.29 -6.56 4.42
C GLU A 22 11.10 -6.58 3.13
N GLU A 23 12.32 -6.08 3.23
CA GLU A 23 13.32 -6.11 2.16
C GLU A 23 12.93 -5.35 0.90
N CYS A 24 11.93 -4.48 0.98
CA CYS A 24 11.51 -3.66 -0.14
C CYS A 24 11.28 -2.23 0.31
N ASP A 25 11.99 -1.29 -0.32
CA ASP A 25 11.92 0.13 0.01
C ASP A 25 10.85 0.88 -0.79
N VAL A 26 10.20 0.20 -1.72
CA VAL A 26 9.17 0.82 -2.56
C VAL A 26 7.81 0.64 -1.90
N PRO A 27 7.03 1.72 -1.70
CA PRO A 27 5.72 1.61 -1.08
C PRO A 27 4.71 0.92 -1.99
N PHE A 28 3.85 0.11 -1.38
CA PHE A 28 2.72 -0.54 -2.03
C PHE A 28 1.47 0.24 -1.70
N LYS A 29 0.78 0.76 -2.70
CA LYS A 29 -0.37 1.64 -2.51
C LYS A 29 -1.64 1.09 -3.12
N TYR A 30 -2.74 1.27 -2.40
CA TYR A 30 -4.08 0.93 -2.85
C TYR A 30 -5.11 1.77 -2.10
N LYS A 31 -6.33 1.81 -2.62
CA LYS A 31 -7.42 2.54 -1.96
C LYS A 31 -8.66 1.66 -1.84
N ARG A 32 -9.43 1.88 -0.77
CA ARG A 32 -10.64 1.15 -0.45
C ARG A 32 -11.73 2.11 0.01
N LYS A 33 -12.97 1.71 -0.13
CA LYS A 33 -14.10 2.49 0.41
C LYS A 33 -14.25 2.33 1.92
N LYS A 34 -13.80 1.20 2.47
CA LYS A 34 -13.86 0.91 3.90
C LYS A 34 -12.46 0.88 4.50
N GLN A 35 -12.38 1.24 5.78
CA GLN A 35 -11.17 1.07 6.54
C GLN A 35 -11.16 -0.33 7.16
N TYR A 36 -10.18 -1.13 6.76
CA TYR A 36 -9.97 -2.46 7.30
C TYR A 36 -8.91 -2.44 8.39
N LYS A 37 -8.79 -3.56 9.11
CA LYS A 37 -7.79 -3.71 10.16
C LYS A 37 -6.39 -3.46 9.61
N ASN A 38 -5.55 -2.77 10.41
CA ASN A 38 -4.16 -2.52 10.08
C ASN A 38 -3.41 -3.84 9.91
N LEU A 39 -2.61 -3.94 8.85
CA LEU A 39 -1.91 -5.16 8.47
C LEU A 39 -0.47 -5.25 8.99
N LYS A 40 -0.01 -4.26 9.76
CA LYS A 40 1.35 -4.28 10.29
C LYS A 40 1.59 -5.57 11.08
N GLY A 41 2.69 -6.24 10.75
CA GLY A 41 3.05 -7.50 11.38
C GLY A 41 2.43 -8.74 10.75
N GLN A 42 1.50 -8.57 9.82
CA GLN A 42 0.85 -9.68 9.12
C GLN A 42 1.64 -10.11 7.88
N ARG A 43 1.51 -11.37 7.52
CA ARG A 43 1.99 -11.86 6.24
C ARG A 43 0.87 -11.75 5.23
N VAL A 44 1.20 -11.25 4.04
CA VAL A 44 0.22 -11.02 2.98
C VAL A 44 0.71 -11.54 1.66
N ASN A 45 -0.24 -11.86 0.79
CA ASN A 45 0.01 -12.13 -0.62
C ASN A 45 -0.46 -10.91 -1.42
N LEU A 46 0.43 -10.39 -2.24
CA LEU A 46 0.20 -9.18 -3.01
C LEU A 46 0.22 -9.48 -4.50
N THR A 47 -0.79 -8.98 -5.20
CA THR A 47 -0.77 -8.87 -6.66
C THR A 47 -0.64 -7.38 -6.98
N TYR A 48 0.40 -7.02 -7.71
CA TYR A 48 0.74 -5.62 -7.92
C TYR A 48 1.47 -5.43 -9.24
N TYR A 49 1.60 -4.18 -9.66
CA TYR A 49 2.41 -3.80 -10.81
C TYR A 49 3.12 -2.48 -10.51
N PRO A 50 4.29 -2.24 -11.12
CA PRO A 50 5.03 -1.01 -10.88
C PRO A 50 4.32 0.20 -11.50
N GLY A 51 4.46 1.34 -10.86
CA GLY A 51 3.93 2.59 -11.32
C GLY A 51 4.71 3.76 -10.77
N THR A 52 4.25 4.95 -11.05
CA THR A 52 4.84 6.18 -10.52
C THR A 52 3.74 7.06 -9.93
N GLU A 53 4.15 7.88 -8.98
CA GLU A 53 3.29 8.88 -8.35
C GLU A 53 4.02 10.22 -8.37
N SER A 54 3.33 11.26 -8.81
CA SER A 54 3.88 12.61 -8.82
C SER A 54 3.54 13.30 -7.51
N VAL A 55 4.57 13.71 -6.78
CA VAL A 55 4.43 14.43 -5.51
C VAL A 55 5.34 15.66 -5.57
N ALA A 56 4.75 16.85 -5.45
CA ALA A 56 5.48 18.12 -5.47
C ALA A 56 6.44 18.24 -6.66
N GLY A 57 6.02 17.80 -7.84
CA GLY A 57 6.82 17.86 -9.06
C GLY A 57 7.86 16.76 -9.22
N MET A 58 7.93 15.84 -8.26
CA MET A 58 8.85 14.69 -8.32
C MET A 58 8.08 13.42 -8.63
N GLU A 59 8.66 12.56 -9.46
CA GLU A 59 8.10 11.24 -9.72
C GLU A 59 8.73 10.23 -8.78
N LEU A 60 7.89 9.52 -8.03
CA LEU A 60 8.30 8.50 -7.09
C LEU A 60 7.84 7.13 -7.57
N GLU A 61 8.70 6.13 -7.45
CA GLU A 61 8.31 4.75 -7.71
C GLU A 61 7.36 4.26 -6.65
N ILE A 62 6.29 3.62 -7.09
CA ILE A 62 5.35 2.91 -6.21
C ILE A 62 4.99 1.58 -6.82
N MET A 63 4.46 0.67 -5.99
CA MET A 63 3.81 -0.54 -6.45
C MET A 63 2.30 -0.37 -6.31
N LYS A 64 1.58 -0.47 -7.41
CA LYS A 64 0.12 -0.35 -7.42
C LYS A 64 -0.48 -1.72 -7.11
N VAL A 65 -1.15 -1.82 -5.98
CA VAL A 65 -1.71 -3.09 -5.54
C VAL A 65 -3.06 -3.33 -6.20
N VAL A 66 -3.19 -4.46 -6.88
CA VAL A 66 -4.43 -4.92 -7.48
C VAL A 66 -5.21 -5.77 -6.49
N ARG A 67 -4.50 -6.59 -5.71
CA ARG A 67 -5.11 -7.50 -4.77
C ARG A 67 -4.17 -7.72 -3.59
N ILE A 68 -4.74 -7.75 -2.39
CA ILE A 68 -4.01 -8.05 -1.17
C ILE A 68 -4.85 -9.00 -0.33
N LYS A 69 -4.23 -10.09 0.13
CA LYS A 69 -4.85 -11.08 1.00
C LYS A 69 -3.91 -11.43 2.14
N ILE A 70 -4.48 -11.71 3.30
CA ILE A 70 -3.72 -12.28 4.41
C ILE A 70 -3.33 -13.71 4.05
N ALA A 71 -2.06 -14.01 4.17
CA ALA A 71 -1.53 -15.33 3.86
C ALA A 71 -1.85 -16.33 4.96
#